data_1cac203d42109c12b26398aff5cf15a1
#
_entry.id   1cac203d42109c12b26398aff5cf15a1
#
_cell.length_a   1.000
_cell.length_b   1.000
_cell.length_c   1.000
_cell.angle_alpha   90.00
_cell.angle_beta   90.00
_cell.angle_gamma   90.00
#
_symmetry.space_group_name_H-M   'P 1'
#
loop_
_entity.id
_entity.type
_entity.pdbx_description
1 polymer ?
#
loop_
_entity_poly.entity_id
_entity_poly.type
_entity_poly.pdbx_seq_one_letter_code
_entity_poly.pdbx_strand_id
1 'polypeptide(L)'
;MEDFRMKQARPGNRIFLLGLVFIIWAWNSIGHSAELSSVIDQGLKTIDVQPASPQLLVVTNAPYLHQQDVSGLIYVRAIEKTAGATVGSGNLLFFWSDSSSPLLVMLFNKEHGKSVVIKQRGDDFHSETFDLSWEKVNQPQFWDEAGTYLLGRDLSVLVPLAQAWAKGVPYEYMKLAELHGDLCPGITAGYLMVKYLEKEYPLGNGEQYIIVATPSYCKDDAFQLLLGSTAGKKRLVASQLSEEQKKNITVPHPAGIVIVWNPSTRTGKGLALSFNFDDVREVVPTGKDSPKPIITMSLFKWFNQPERFVKVAAKFAVDNTVYKKIRETGVNPYELVGLTKK
;
A
#
# COMPACT_ATOMS: atom_id res chain seq x y z
N MET A 1 22.49 -31.24 61.87
CA MET A 1 21.28 -30.42 62.13
C MET A 1 21.74 -28.98 62.10
N GLU A 2 21.72 -28.38 60.91
CA GLU A 2 22.05 -26.97 60.72
C GLU A 2 20.81 -26.26 60.21
N ASP A 3 20.45 -25.22 60.92
CA ASP A 3 19.22 -24.41 60.79
C ASP A 3 19.35 -23.41 59.63
N PHE A 4 18.64 -23.64 58.56
CA PHE A 4 18.61 -22.73 57.39
C PHE A 4 17.48 -21.71 57.60
N ARG A 5 17.77 -20.57 58.25
CA ARG A 5 16.85 -19.45 58.35
C ARG A 5 16.81 -18.67 57.02
N MET A 6 15.74 -18.82 56.23
CA MET A 6 15.42 -17.95 55.11
C MET A 6 15.02 -16.56 55.61
N LYS A 7 15.82 -15.54 55.27
CA LYS A 7 15.46 -14.14 55.43
C LYS A 7 14.35 -13.77 54.43
N GLN A 8 13.16 -13.51 54.95
CA GLN A 8 12.08 -12.88 54.16
C GLN A 8 12.47 -11.49 53.73
N ALA A 9 12.62 -11.25 52.42
CA ALA A 9 12.78 -9.93 51.83
C ALA A 9 11.43 -9.20 51.86
N ARG A 10 11.41 -7.98 52.41
CA ARG A 10 10.24 -7.12 52.51
C ARG A 10 9.74 -6.69 51.09
N PRO A 11 8.44 -6.85 50.79
CA PRO A 11 7.91 -6.58 49.43
C PRO A 11 7.61 -5.12 49.11
N GLY A 12 8.05 -4.16 49.93
CA GLY A 12 7.61 -2.76 49.82
C GLY A 12 8.22 -1.91 48.70
N ASN A 13 9.45 -2.18 48.24
CA ASN A 13 10.16 -1.26 47.37
C ASN A 13 10.02 -1.52 45.84
N ARG A 14 9.58 -2.72 45.42
CA ARG A 14 9.43 -3.02 43.99
C ARG A 14 8.15 -2.48 43.38
N ILE A 15 7.08 -2.32 44.15
CA ILE A 15 5.78 -1.80 43.67
C ILE A 15 5.87 -0.28 43.43
N PHE A 16 6.64 0.45 44.24
CA PHE A 16 6.83 1.89 44.08
C PHE A 16 7.69 2.24 42.86
N LEU A 17 8.71 1.45 42.52
CA LEU A 17 9.54 1.69 41.33
C LEU A 17 8.77 1.41 40.02
N LEU A 18 7.95 0.36 39.99
CA LEU A 18 7.09 0.05 38.83
C LEU A 18 6.02 1.13 38.62
N GLY A 19 5.42 1.65 39.69
CA GLY A 19 4.45 2.74 39.60
C GLY A 19 5.05 4.06 39.08
N LEU A 20 6.28 4.42 39.50
CA LEU A 20 6.97 5.62 39.04
C LEU A 20 7.38 5.52 37.56
N VAL A 21 7.85 4.36 37.12
CA VAL A 21 8.17 4.11 35.71
C VAL A 21 6.92 4.24 34.85
N PHE A 22 5.78 3.66 35.23
CA PHE A 22 4.51 3.81 34.51
C PHE A 22 4.00 5.26 34.45
N ILE A 23 4.19 6.03 35.50
CA ILE A 23 3.77 7.45 35.54
C ILE A 23 4.65 8.30 34.61
N ILE A 24 5.96 8.12 34.60
CA ILE A 24 6.89 8.85 33.70
C ILE A 24 6.61 8.49 32.23
N TRP A 25 6.31 7.23 31.92
CA TRP A 25 5.96 6.76 30.58
C TRP A 25 4.64 7.35 30.07
N ALA A 26 3.61 7.39 30.93
CA ALA A 26 2.34 8.01 30.57
C ALA A 26 2.49 9.53 30.28
N TRP A 27 3.36 10.22 31.02
CA TRP A 27 3.62 11.65 30.83
C TRP A 27 4.36 11.94 29.53
N ASN A 28 5.38 11.14 29.15
CA ASN A 28 6.06 11.29 27.86
C ASN A 28 5.10 11.09 26.67
N SER A 29 4.30 10.05 26.70
CA SER A 29 3.34 9.75 25.63
C SER A 29 2.26 10.84 25.48
N ILE A 30 1.82 11.43 26.59
CA ILE A 30 0.87 12.56 26.58
C ILE A 30 1.54 13.82 26.05
N GLY A 31 2.82 14.07 26.41
CA GLY A 31 3.61 15.19 25.93
C GLY A 31 3.75 15.20 24.41
N HIS A 32 4.17 14.08 23.82
CA HIS A 32 4.33 13.94 22.36
C HIS A 32 3.01 14.08 21.60
N SER A 33 1.91 13.55 22.15
CA SER A 33 0.59 13.71 21.54
C SER A 33 0.10 15.16 21.55
N ALA A 34 0.38 15.91 22.63
CA ALA A 34 0.04 17.34 22.74
C ALA A 34 0.89 18.19 21.78
N GLU A 35 2.17 17.88 21.65
CA GLU A 35 3.08 18.53 20.71
C GLU A 35 2.66 18.28 19.26
N LEU A 36 2.37 17.02 18.88
CA LEU A 36 1.84 16.70 17.56
C LEU A 36 0.56 17.49 17.25
N SER A 37 -0.36 17.60 18.22
CA SER A 37 -1.59 18.38 18.05
C SER A 37 -1.29 19.86 17.77
N SER A 38 -0.31 20.44 18.45
CA SER A 38 0.13 21.83 18.21
C SER A 38 0.70 22.01 16.78
N VAL A 39 1.54 21.07 16.34
CA VAL A 39 2.12 21.11 14.99
C VAL A 39 1.05 20.91 13.91
N ILE A 40 0.05 20.05 14.14
CA ILE A 40 -1.09 19.87 13.24
C ILE A 40 -1.91 21.16 13.14
N ASP A 41 -2.25 21.81 14.27
CA ASP A 41 -2.98 23.08 14.29
C ASP A 41 -2.26 24.18 13.51
N GLN A 42 -0.94 24.27 13.66
CA GLN A 42 -0.12 25.18 12.87
C GLN A 42 -0.14 24.82 11.38
N GLY A 43 -0.03 23.54 11.06
CA GLY A 43 -0.09 23.02 9.70
C GLY A 43 -1.41 23.35 9.00
N LEU A 44 -2.56 23.17 9.68
CA LEU A 44 -3.88 23.52 9.16
C LEU A 44 -3.99 25.00 8.81
N LYS A 45 -3.47 25.89 9.66
CA LYS A 45 -3.40 27.33 9.39
C LYS A 45 -2.51 27.64 8.19
N THR A 46 -1.38 26.96 8.06
CA THR A 46 -0.42 27.15 6.96
C THR A 46 -1.02 26.80 5.60
N ILE A 47 -1.86 25.75 5.53
CA ILE A 47 -2.52 25.34 4.28
C ILE A 47 -3.92 25.92 4.11
N ASP A 48 -4.31 26.86 4.98
CA ASP A 48 -5.59 27.57 4.94
C ASP A 48 -6.80 26.61 4.88
N VAL A 49 -6.88 25.68 5.84
CA VAL A 49 -7.99 24.74 5.94
C VAL A 49 -8.46 24.56 7.38
N GLN A 50 -9.77 24.51 7.57
CA GLN A 50 -10.38 24.29 8.89
C GLN A 50 -10.41 22.79 9.23
N PRO A 51 -10.37 22.43 10.53
CA PRO A 51 -10.65 21.06 10.96
C PRO A 51 -11.97 20.54 10.40
N ALA A 52 -12.02 19.24 10.10
CA ALA A 52 -13.17 18.56 9.52
C ALA A 52 -13.64 19.09 8.14
N SER A 53 -12.85 19.94 7.50
CA SER A 53 -13.15 20.42 6.14
C SER A 53 -13.22 19.26 5.13
N PRO A 54 -14.18 19.26 4.20
CA PRO A 54 -14.21 18.30 3.08
C PRO A 54 -13.06 18.50 2.08
N GLN A 55 -12.30 19.59 2.23
CA GLN A 55 -11.10 19.87 1.42
C GLN A 55 -9.82 19.30 2.05
N LEU A 56 -9.88 18.88 3.34
CA LEU A 56 -8.75 18.37 4.09
C LEU A 56 -8.62 16.85 3.92
N LEU A 57 -7.44 16.40 3.50
CA LEU A 57 -6.97 15.02 3.65
C LEU A 57 -5.86 14.97 4.68
N VAL A 58 -5.88 13.93 5.51
CA VAL A 58 -4.74 13.53 6.34
C VAL A 58 -4.26 12.14 5.91
N VAL A 59 -2.95 11.99 5.69
CA VAL A 59 -2.30 10.72 5.39
C VAL A 59 -1.25 10.44 6.46
N THR A 60 -1.22 9.22 7.01
CA THR A 60 -0.26 8.88 8.07
C THR A 60 0.04 7.38 8.12
N ASN A 61 1.23 7.02 8.63
CA ASN A 61 1.61 5.66 8.98
C ASN A 61 1.33 5.33 10.47
N ALA A 62 0.75 6.24 11.23
CA ALA A 62 0.57 6.11 12.67
C ALA A 62 0.03 4.75 13.15
N PRO A 63 -0.99 4.10 12.54
CA PRO A 63 -1.54 2.84 13.05
C PRO A 63 -0.55 1.68 13.09
N TYR A 64 0.51 1.74 12.27
CA TYR A 64 1.50 0.66 12.12
C TYR A 64 2.70 0.82 13.05
N LEU A 65 2.81 1.97 13.73
CA LEU A 65 3.96 2.26 14.59
C LEU A 65 3.83 1.57 15.95
N HIS A 66 4.95 1.08 16.43
CA HIS A 66 5.10 0.52 17.76
C HIS A 66 6.48 0.89 18.29
N GLN A 67 6.56 2.03 18.98
CA GLN A 67 7.82 2.57 19.46
C GLN A 67 7.84 2.54 21.00
N GLN A 68 8.88 1.96 21.59
CA GLN A 68 9.07 1.92 23.04
C GLN A 68 7.80 1.52 23.82
N ASP A 69 7.11 0.43 23.40
CA ASP A 69 5.83 -0.06 23.95
C ASP A 69 4.63 0.90 23.84
N VAL A 70 4.76 2.00 23.07
CA VAL A 70 3.67 2.93 22.76
C VAL A 70 3.06 2.57 21.41
N SER A 71 1.77 2.27 21.40
CA SER A 71 1.02 2.07 20.15
C SER A 71 0.83 3.40 19.43
N GLY A 72 1.10 3.42 18.12
CA GLY A 72 0.86 4.58 17.27
C GLY A 72 -0.60 5.06 17.22
N LEU A 73 -1.55 4.29 17.76
CA LEU A 73 -2.96 4.71 17.89
C LEU A 73 -3.15 5.96 18.76
N ILE A 74 -2.20 6.29 19.64
CA ILE A 74 -2.25 7.55 20.38
C ILE A 74 -2.13 8.75 19.42
N TYR A 75 -1.30 8.64 18.40
CA TYR A 75 -1.15 9.68 17.37
C TYR A 75 -2.38 9.76 16.46
N VAL A 76 -2.99 8.60 16.13
CA VAL A 76 -4.26 8.59 15.37
C VAL A 76 -5.32 9.38 16.10
N ARG A 77 -5.49 9.16 17.40
CA ARG A 77 -6.45 9.93 18.23
C ARG A 77 -6.16 11.44 18.27
N ALA A 78 -4.87 11.81 18.35
CA ALA A 78 -4.45 13.21 18.30
C ALA A 78 -4.80 13.85 16.94
N ILE A 79 -4.54 13.14 15.85
CA ILE A 79 -4.89 13.56 14.48
C ILE A 79 -6.40 13.73 14.34
N GLU A 80 -7.20 12.72 14.69
CA GLU A 80 -8.66 12.78 14.60
C GLU A 80 -9.25 13.95 15.41
N LYS A 81 -8.76 14.12 16.65
CA LYS A 81 -9.23 15.20 17.53
C LYS A 81 -8.88 16.58 16.99
N THR A 82 -7.66 16.76 16.45
CA THR A 82 -7.13 18.08 16.06
C THR A 82 -7.53 18.45 14.64
N ALA A 83 -7.37 17.52 13.68
CA ALA A 83 -7.69 17.78 12.28
C ALA A 83 -9.18 17.51 11.94
N GLY A 84 -9.90 16.76 12.78
CA GLY A 84 -11.28 16.36 12.49
C GLY A 84 -11.38 15.40 11.29
N ALA A 85 -10.26 14.83 10.84
CA ALA A 85 -10.22 13.84 9.78
C ALA A 85 -10.49 12.45 10.35
N THR A 86 -11.33 11.65 9.69
CA THR A 86 -11.67 10.30 10.12
C THR A 86 -11.68 9.31 8.97
N VAL A 87 -11.46 8.03 9.25
CA VAL A 87 -11.61 6.95 8.26
C VAL A 87 -13.04 6.92 7.70
N GLY A 88 -14.04 7.14 8.56
CA GLY A 88 -15.45 7.13 8.16
C GLY A 88 -15.85 8.26 7.21
N SER A 89 -15.15 9.39 7.28
CA SER A 89 -15.31 10.51 6.33
C SER A 89 -14.49 10.34 5.05
N GLY A 90 -13.64 9.29 4.98
CA GLY A 90 -12.78 9.00 3.82
C GLY A 90 -11.63 10.01 3.62
N ASN A 91 -11.35 10.84 4.62
CA ASN A 91 -10.31 11.87 4.58
C ASN A 91 -9.17 11.66 5.59
N LEU A 92 -9.13 10.50 6.24
CA LEU A 92 -7.98 9.99 6.98
C LEU A 92 -7.55 8.67 6.31
N LEU A 93 -6.39 8.69 5.67
CA LEU A 93 -5.83 7.56 4.96
C LEU A 93 -4.56 7.07 5.66
N PHE A 94 -4.36 5.77 5.61
CA PHE A 94 -3.19 5.12 6.16
C PHE A 94 -2.33 4.50 5.05
N PHE A 95 -1.04 4.38 5.31
CA PHE A 95 -0.12 3.59 4.51
C PHE A 95 0.78 2.76 5.43
N TRP A 96 1.15 1.58 4.97
CA TRP A 96 1.99 0.69 5.75
C TRP A 96 3.43 1.21 5.86
N SER A 97 4.03 1.04 7.02
CA SER A 97 5.47 1.19 7.26
C SER A 97 5.92 0.23 8.35
N ASP A 98 7.23 0.03 8.47
CA ASP A 98 7.77 -0.75 9.58
C ASP A 98 7.39 -0.12 10.93
N SER A 99 7.17 -0.96 11.93
CA SER A 99 6.73 -0.52 13.26
C SER A 99 7.72 0.43 13.97
N SER A 100 8.99 0.37 13.61
CA SER A 100 10.07 1.25 14.10
C SER A 100 10.28 2.51 13.26
N SER A 101 9.52 2.68 12.18
CA SER A 101 9.62 3.88 11.33
C SER A 101 9.23 5.14 12.12
N PRO A 102 9.78 6.31 11.78
CA PRO A 102 9.30 7.55 12.36
C PRO A 102 7.85 7.84 11.97
N LEU A 103 7.11 8.51 12.85
CA LEU A 103 5.78 9.01 12.52
C LEU A 103 5.87 9.97 11.35
N LEU A 104 5.00 9.78 10.39
CA LEU A 104 4.81 10.64 9.22
C LEU A 104 3.34 11.03 9.11
N VAL A 105 3.07 12.32 9.00
CA VAL A 105 1.72 12.87 8.82
C VAL A 105 1.78 13.89 7.69
N MET A 106 0.88 13.80 6.73
CA MET A 106 0.66 14.84 5.73
C MET A 106 -0.73 15.42 5.90
N LEU A 107 -0.80 16.73 5.96
CA LEU A 107 -2.03 17.53 5.82
C LEU A 107 -2.05 18.06 4.38
N PHE A 108 -3.15 17.86 3.67
CA PHE A 108 -3.28 18.30 2.29
C PHE A 108 -4.63 19.00 2.06
N ASN A 109 -4.57 20.20 1.50
CA ASN A 109 -5.75 20.95 1.05
C ASN A 109 -5.91 20.78 -0.46
N LYS A 110 -6.94 20.04 -0.90
CA LYS A 110 -7.17 19.76 -2.33
C LYS A 110 -7.60 20.97 -3.14
N GLU A 111 -8.13 22.02 -2.51
CA GLU A 111 -8.58 23.23 -3.20
C GLU A 111 -7.41 24.02 -3.79
N HIS A 112 -6.30 24.09 -3.04
CA HIS A 112 -5.13 24.88 -3.42
C HIS A 112 -3.88 24.06 -3.70
N GLY A 113 -3.95 22.74 -3.49
CA GLY A 113 -2.79 21.85 -3.61
C GLY A 113 -1.74 22.04 -2.52
N LYS A 114 -1.97 22.91 -1.52
CA LYS A 114 -1.02 23.13 -0.43
C LYS A 114 -1.00 21.95 0.53
N SER A 115 0.18 21.61 1.00
CA SER A 115 0.37 20.55 2.00
C SER A 115 1.43 20.92 3.05
N VAL A 116 1.29 20.35 4.24
CA VAL A 116 2.33 20.29 5.26
C VAL A 116 2.64 18.82 5.54
N VAL A 117 3.91 18.45 5.42
CA VAL A 117 4.42 17.14 5.83
C VAL A 117 5.11 17.29 7.16
N ILE A 118 4.71 16.46 8.13
CA ILE A 118 5.23 16.43 9.50
C ILE A 118 5.90 15.08 9.70
N LYS A 119 7.15 15.06 10.20
CA LYS A 119 7.91 13.86 10.50
C LYS A 119 8.55 13.92 11.86
N GLN A 120 8.39 12.85 12.64
CA GLN A 120 9.07 12.70 13.91
C GLN A 120 10.57 12.45 13.71
N ARG A 121 11.41 13.14 14.49
CA ARG A 121 12.86 12.97 14.53
C ARG A 121 13.33 12.99 16.00
N GLY A 122 13.62 11.82 16.52
CA GLY A 122 13.81 11.69 17.97
C GLY A 122 12.53 12.05 18.71
N ASP A 123 12.62 13.00 19.62
CA ASP A 123 11.48 13.47 20.41
C ASP A 123 10.74 14.67 19.75
N ASP A 124 11.30 15.27 18.69
CA ASP A 124 10.77 16.47 18.04
C ASP A 124 9.97 16.16 16.77
N PHE A 125 9.11 17.09 16.34
CA PHE A 125 8.40 17.06 15.06
C PHE A 125 8.93 18.16 14.12
N HIS A 126 9.42 17.73 12.96
CA HIS A 126 9.81 18.64 11.88
C HIS A 126 8.70 18.71 10.83
N SER A 127 8.45 19.91 10.31
CA SER A 127 7.45 20.11 9.26
C SER A 127 8.00 20.91 8.09
N GLU A 128 7.57 20.54 6.88
CA GLU A 128 7.87 21.26 5.65
C GLU A 128 6.59 21.46 4.84
N THR A 129 6.51 22.58 4.13
CA THR A 129 5.36 22.96 3.30
C THR A 129 5.67 22.71 1.83
N PHE A 130 4.73 22.12 1.11
CA PHE A 130 4.85 21.82 -0.31
C PHE A 130 3.60 22.29 -1.07
N ASP A 131 3.80 22.72 -2.31
CA ASP A 131 2.73 22.87 -3.29
C ASP A 131 2.62 21.55 -4.06
N LEU A 132 1.60 20.77 -3.73
CA LEU A 132 1.28 19.49 -4.36
C LEU A 132 0.11 19.65 -5.36
N SER A 133 -0.10 20.85 -5.93
CA SER A 133 -1.07 21.02 -7.00
C SER A 133 -0.82 20.04 -8.14
N TRP A 134 -1.91 19.61 -8.79
CA TRP A 134 -1.83 18.63 -9.88
C TRP A 134 -0.86 19.04 -10.99
N GLU A 135 -0.85 20.32 -11.32
CA GLU A 135 -0.01 20.92 -12.35
C GLU A 135 1.48 20.82 -12.02
N LYS A 136 1.83 20.96 -10.73
CA LYS A 136 3.21 20.87 -10.27
C LYS A 136 3.71 19.44 -10.17
N VAL A 137 2.96 18.56 -9.48
CA VAL A 137 3.41 17.19 -9.24
C VAL A 137 3.49 16.32 -10.48
N ASN A 138 2.88 16.75 -11.58
CA ASN A 138 3.02 16.10 -12.89
C ASN A 138 4.22 16.57 -13.71
N GLN A 139 5.06 17.47 -13.17
CA GLN A 139 6.28 17.91 -13.83
C GLN A 139 7.49 17.18 -13.26
N PRO A 140 8.38 16.61 -14.09
CA PRO A 140 9.60 15.94 -13.61
C PRO A 140 10.45 16.82 -12.69
N GLN A 141 10.55 18.12 -13.01
CA GLN A 141 11.31 19.12 -12.25
C GLN A 141 10.89 19.21 -10.80
N PHE A 142 9.59 19.05 -10.49
CA PHE A 142 9.10 19.00 -9.13
C PHE A 142 9.80 17.90 -8.31
N TRP A 143 10.02 16.73 -8.92
CA TRP A 143 10.61 15.57 -8.23
C TRP A 143 12.12 15.73 -8.04
N ASP A 144 12.79 16.42 -8.93
CA ASP A 144 14.21 16.79 -8.80
C ASP A 144 14.38 17.82 -7.67
N GLU A 145 13.55 18.85 -7.63
CA GLU A 145 13.54 19.86 -6.57
C GLU A 145 13.15 19.26 -5.22
N ALA A 146 12.11 18.44 -5.18
CA ALA A 146 11.66 17.77 -3.96
C ALA A 146 12.77 16.98 -3.28
N GLY A 147 13.66 16.33 -4.07
CA GLY A 147 14.82 15.60 -3.55
C GLY A 147 15.80 16.46 -2.75
N THR A 148 15.76 17.78 -2.85
CA THR A 148 16.63 18.72 -2.09
C THR A 148 16.08 19.03 -0.68
N TYR A 149 14.79 18.81 -0.44
CA TYR A 149 14.15 19.02 0.85
C TYR A 149 14.36 17.83 1.79
N LEU A 150 14.34 18.13 3.08
CA LEU A 150 14.55 17.13 4.12
C LEU A 150 13.50 16.02 4.12
N LEU A 151 12.24 16.37 3.87
CA LEU A 151 11.09 15.47 3.81
C LEU A 151 10.66 15.15 2.37
N GLY A 152 11.38 15.66 1.37
CA GLY A 152 11.02 15.52 -0.03
C GLY A 152 11.00 14.06 -0.53
N ARG A 153 11.81 13.18 0.05
CA ARG A 153 11.82 11.75 -0.29
C ARG A 153 10.51 11.04 0.11
N ASP A 154 9.84 11.53 1.15
CA ASP A 154 8.58 10.94 1.62
C ASP A 154 7.42 11.29 0.67
N LEU A 155 7.57 12.31 -0.18
CA LEU A 155 6.55 12.73 -1.16
C LEU A 155 6.23 11.64 -2.17
N SER A 156 7.16 10.75 -2.51
CA SER A 156 6.92 9.63 -3.42
C SER A 156 5.83 8.66 -2.92
N VAL A 157 5.65 8.56 -1.61
CA VAL A 157 4.58 7.78 -0.96
C VAL A 157 3.30 8.60 -0.84
N LEU A 158 3.44 9.85 -0.39
CA LEU A 158 2.32 10.70 0.03
C LEU A 158 1.54 11.30 -1.14
N VAL A 159 2.24 11.78 -2.18
CA VAL A 159 1.62 12.49 -3.31
C VAL A 159 0.65 11.63 -4.12
N PRO A 160 0.97 10.38 -4.50
CA PRO A 160 0.02 9.55 -5.23
C PRO A 160 -1.28 9.30 -4.46
N LEU A 161 -1.22 9.15 -3.12
CA LEU A 161 -2.40 9.02 -2.26
C LEU A 161 -3.23 10.32 -2.23
N ALA A 162 -2.57 11.47 -2.04
CA ALA A 162 -3.23 12.77 -2.02
C ALA A 162 -3.94 13.06 -3.34
N GLN A 163 -3.26 12.80 -4.46
CA GLN A 163 -3.81 13.03 -5.78
C GLN A 163 -4.92 12.03 -6.14
N ALA A 164 -4.80 10.76 -5.73
CA ALA A 164 -5.87 9.78 -5.89
C ALA A 164 -7.14 10.24 -5.16
N TRP A 165 -7.00 10.68 -3.92
CA TRP A 165 -8.12 11.21 -3.13
C TRP A 165 -8.72 12.48 -3.75
N ALA A 166 -7.89 13.44 -4.14
CA ALA A 166 -8.34 14.69 -4.74
C ALA A 166 -9.08 14.49 -6.07
N LYS A 167 -8.70 13.47 -6.84
CA LYS A 167 -9.33 13.09 -8.13
C LYS A 167 -10.56 12.19 -7.96
N GLY A 168 -10.95 11.85 -6.72
CA GLY A 168 -12.08 10.96 -6.46
C GLY A 168 -11.85 9.52 -6.95
N VAL A 169 -10.61 9.07 -6.93
CA VAL A 169 -10.25 7.67 -7.23
C VAL A 169 -10.94 6.74 -6.21
N PRO A 170 -11.43 5.55 -6.62
CA PRO A 170 -12.10 4.63 -5.73
C PRO A 170 -11.32 4.33 -4.45
N TYR A 171 -12.01 4.29 -3.31
CA TYR A 171 -11.38 4.12 -1.99
C TYR A 171 -10.58 2.82 -1.87
N GLU A 172 -11.07 1.73 -2.47
CA GLU A 172 -10.38 0.45 -2.47
C GLU A 172 -9.00 0.49 -3.13
N TYR A 173 -8.77 1.39 -4.11
CA TYR A 173 -7.45 1.60 -4.68
C TYR A 173 -6.50 2.24 -3.66
N MET A 174 -6.97 3.26 -2.92
CA MET A 174 -6.16 3.93 -1.91
C MET A 174 -5.80 2.99 -0.75
N LYS A 175 -6.66 2.01 -0.44
CA LYS A 175 -6.39 0.97 0.56
C LYS A 175 -5.21 0.06 0.18
N LEU A 176 -4.79 0.02 -1.08
CA LEU A 176 -3.61 -0.74 -1.48
C LEU A 176 -2.33 -0.23 -0.81
N ALA A 177 -2.24 1.07 -0.50
CA ALA A 177 -1.10 1.63 0.24
C ALA A 177 -1.01 1.09 1.69
N GLU A 178 -2.10 0.66 2.28
CA GLU A 178 -2.09 0.04 3.62
C GLU A 178 -1.46 -1.37 3.62
N LEU A 179 -1.48 -2.06 2.49
CA LEU A 179 -0.82 -3.35 2.34
C LEU A 179 0.59 -3.20 1.78
N HIS A 180 0.75 -2.35 0.75
CA HIS A 180 1.96 -2.27 -0.05
C HIS A 180 2.97 -1.22 0.46
N GLY A 181 2.52 -0.21 1.20
CA GLY A 181 3.32 0.89 1.70
C GLY A 181 3.27 2.16 0.85
N ASP A 182 3.03 2.02 -0.47
CA ASP A 182 2.86 3.15 -1.40
C ASP A 182 1.88 2.81 -2.53
N LEU A 183 1.61 3.80 -3.39
CA LEU A 183 0.93 3.61 -4.66
C LEU A 183 1.95 3.75 -5.81
N CYS A 184 2.52 2.64 -6.26
CA CYS A 184 3.49 2.59 -7.34
C CYS A 184 2.87 2.14 -8.67
N PRO A 185 3.57 2.25 -9.82
CA PRO A 185 3.05 1.75 -11.10
C PRO A 185 2.71 0.26 -11.10
N GLY A 186 3.47 -0.54 -10.32
CA GLY A 186 3.24 -1.99 -10.22
C GLY A 186 1.95 -2.35 -9.51
N ILE A 187 1.66 -1.71 -8.36
CA ILE A 187 0.39 -1.92 -7.65
C ILE A 187 -0.80 -1.41 -8.47
N THR A 188 -0.60 -0.30 -9.20
CA THR A 188 -1.61 0.25 -10.10
C THR A 188 -1.92 -0.69 -11.27
N ALA A 189 -0.89 -1.35 -11.84
CA ALA A 189 -1.08 -2.40 -12.83
C ALA A 189 -1.92 -3.55 -12.27
N GLY A 190 -1.66 -3.96 -11.03
CA GLY A 190 -2.47 -4.96 -10.32
C GLY A 190 -3.92 -4.54 -10.16
N TYR A 191 -4.18 -3.29 -9.80
CA TYR A 191 -5.54 -2.74 -9.73
C TYR A 191 -6.26 -2.81 -11.07
N LEU A 192 -5.61 -2.40 -12.16
CA LEU A 192 -6.16 -2.51 -13.51
C LEU A 192 -6.46 -3.97 -13.90
N MET A 193 -5.58 -4.92 -13.54
CA MET A 193 -5.83 -6.34 -13.77
C MET A 193 -7.04 -6.86 -12.98
N VAL A 194 -7.22 -6.42 -11.73
CA VAL A 194 -8.40 -6.76 -10.93
C VAL A 194 -9.66 -6.23 -11.60
N LYS A 195 -9.69 -4.95 -11.99
CA LYS A 195 -10.85 -4.35 -12.67
C LYS A 195 -11.17 -5.03 -14.01
N TYR A 196 -10.14 -5.44 -14.74
CA TYR A 196 -10.31 -6.22 -15.96
C TYR A 196 -10.94 -7.58 -15.69
N LEU A 197 -10.47 -8.31 -14.67
CA LEU A 197 -11.00 -9.62 -14.30
C LEU A 197 -12.46 -9.52 -13.82
N GLU A 198 -12.78 -8.55 -12.97
CA GLU A 198 -14.15 -8.31 -12.50
C GLU A 198 -15.12 -8.00 -13.66
N LYS A 199 -14.65 -7.26 -14.67
CA LYS A 199 -15.44 -6.89 -15.85
C LYS A 199 -15.62 -8.04 -16.84
N GLU A 200 -14.52 -8.70 -17.24
CA GLU A 200 -14.51 -9.64 -18.37
C GLU A 200 -14.64 -11.11 -17.94
N TYR A 201 -14.32 -11.42 -16.69
CA TYR A 201 -14.32 -12.77 -16.13
C TYR A 201 -14.93 -12.78 -14.71
N PRO A 202 -16.13 -12.21 -14.51
CA PRO A 202 -16.76 -12.21 -13.19
C PRO A 202 -16.96 -13.64 -12.70
N LEU A 203 -16.85 -13.83 -11.39
CA LEU A 203 -17.04 -15.14 -10.77
C LEU A 203 -18.50 -15.57 -10.82
N GLY A 204 -18.75 -16.79 -11.27
CA GLY A 204 -20.02 -17.47 -11.12
C GLY A 204 -20.23 -18.01 -9.69
N ASN A 205 -21.40 -18.59 -9.45
CA ASN A 205 -21.72 -19.15 -8.14
C ASN A 205 -20.74 -20.28 -7.76
N GLY A 206 -20.10 -20.13 -6.61
CA GLY A 206 -19.13 -21.09 -6.07
C GLY A 206 -17.73 -21.02 -6.70
N GLU A 207 -17.50 -20.14 -7.66
CA GLU A 207 -16.19 -19.93 -8.27
C GLU A 207 -15.29 -19.04 -7.40
N GLN A 208 -13.99 -19.13 -7.65
CA GLN A 208 -12.97 -18.33 -7.00
C GLN A 208 -11.79 -18.07 -7.92
N TYR A 209 -11.11 -16.92 -7.74
CA TYR A 209 -9.85 -16.67 -8.40
C TYR A 209 -8.70 -17.36 -7.67
N ILE A 210 -7.85 -18.06 -8.43
CA ILE A 210 -6.55 -18.56 -7.99
C ILE A 210 -5.49 -17.84 -8.81
N ILE A 211 -4.54 -17.23 -8.13
CA ILE A 211 -3.48 -16.45 -8.75
C ILE A 211 -2.18 -17.24 -8.72
N VAL A 212 -1.56 -17.42 -9.90
CA VAL A 212 -0.18 -17.89 -10.03
C VAL A 212 0.67 -16.69 -10.44
N ALA A 213 1.29 -16.10 -9.43
CA ALA A 213 2.09 -14.88 -9.53
C ALA A 213 3.47 -15.21 -10.13
N THR A 214 3.58 -15.12 -11.47
CA THR A 214 4.80 -15.41 -12.22
C THR A 214 4.83 -14.54 -13.49
N PRO A 215 5.72 -13.52 -13.55
CA PRO A 215 6.63 -13.06 -12.51
C PRO A 215 5.88 -12.41 -11.34
N SER A 216 6.43 -12.57 -10.13
CA SER A 216 5.89 -11.93 -8.93
C SER A 216 6.45 -10.51 -8.78
N TYR A 217 5.57 -9.52 -8.57
CA TYR A 217 5.91 -8.12 -8.26
C TYR A 217 4.71 -7.41 -7.61
N CYS A 218 4.81 -6.12 -7.34
CA CYS A 218 3.82 -5.30 -6.63
C CYS A 218 2.34 -5.55 -6.99
N LYS A 219 2.04 -5.91 -8.24
CA LYS A 219 0.66 -6.21 -8.69
C LYS A 219 -0.04 -7.27 -7.87
N ASP A 220 0.73 -8.19 -7.28
CA ASP A 220 0.18 -9.36 -6.59
C ASP A 220 -0.50 -8.97 -5.26
N ASP A 221 -0.11 -7.83 -4.68
CA ASP A 221 -0.75 -7.29 -3.49
C ASP A 221 -2.16 -6.77 -3.80
N ALA A 222 -2.40 -6.27 -5.02
CA ALA A 222 -3.75 -5.91 -5.44
C ALA A 222 -4.67 -7.15 -5.54
N PHE A 223 -4.18 -8.27 -6.05
CA PHE A 223 -4.94 -9.53 -6.06
C PHE A 223 -5.22 -10.05 -4.64
N GLN A 224 -4.26 -9.90 -3.74
CA GLN A 224 -4.45 -10.31 -2.35
C GLN A 224 -5.52 -9.50 -1.65
N LEU A 225 -5.44 -8.17 -1.74
CA LEU A 225 -6.37 -7.28 -1.05
C LEU A 225 -7.76 -7.31 -1.68
N LEU A 226 -7.87 -7.11 -2.99
CA LEU A 226 -9.15 -6.86 -3.66
C LEU A 226 -9.90 -8.14 -4.03
N LEU A 227 -9.20 -9.21 -4.44
CA LEU A 227 -9.82 -10.50 -4.75
C LEU A 227 -9.82 -11.46 -3.56
N GLY A 228 -9.18 -11.08 -2.45
CA GLY A 228 -8.97 -11.98 -1.31
C GLY A 228 -8.18 -13.22 -1.67
N SER A 229 -7.35 -13.17 -2.71
CA SER A 229 -6.55 -14.28 -3.20
C SER A 229 -5.20 -14.32 -2.47
N THR A 230 -5.22 -14.71 -1.19
CA THR A 230 -4.02 -14.74 -0.34
C THR A 230 -3.36 -16.12 -0.31
N ALA A 231 -2.07 -16.15 0.04
CA ALA A 231 -1.32 -17.39 0.27
C ALA A 231 -1.95 -18.24 1.40
N GLY A 232 -2.39 -17.61 2.49
CA GLY A 232 -3.07 -18.28 3.61
C GLY A 232 -4.38 -18.98 3.22
N LYS A 233 -5.13 -18.41 2.27
CA LYS A 233 -6.32 -19.05 1.68
C LYS A 233 -5.97 -20.05 0.58
N LYS A 234 -4.68 -20.30 0.31
CA LYS A 234 -4.20 -21.14 -0.79
C LYS A 234 -4.71 -20.71 -2.18
N ARG A 235 -4.95 -19.41 -2.35
CA ARG A 235 -5.45 -18.80 -3.60
C ARG A 235 -4.40 -17.95 -4.31
N LEU A 236 -3.21 -17.82 -3.75
CA LEU A 236 -2.06 -17.17 -4.38
C LEU A 236 -0.84 -18.09 -4.22
N VAL A 237 -0.13 -18.30 -5.31
CA VAL A 237 1.15 -19.00 -5.38
C VAL A 237 2.12 -18.12 -6.15
N ALA A 238 3.25 -17.77 -5.52
CA ALA A 238 4.34 -17.09 -6.19
C ALA A 238 5.36 -18.11 -6.66
N SER A 239 5.74 -18.05 -7.95
CA SER A 239 6.75 -18.91 -8.54
C SER A 239 7.85 -18.07 -9.15
N GLN A 240 9.09 -18.34 -8.75
CA GLN A 240 10.29 -17.71 -9.32
C GLN A 240 10.81 -18.57 -10.48
N LEU A 241 10.99 -17.96 -11.62
CA LEU A 241 11.57 -18.59 -12.81
C LEU A 241 13.01 -18.11 -13.01
N SER A 242 13.87 -19.00 -13.51
CA SER A 242 15.20 -18.62 -13.98
C SER A 242 15.11 -17.69 -15.20
N GLU A 243 16.16 -16.97 -15.51
CA GLU A 243 16.21 -16.08 -16.69
C GLU A 243 16.02 -16.86 -18.00
N GLU A 244 16.48 -18.10 -18.06
CA GLU A 244 16.28 -18.99 -19.19
C GLU A 244 14.79 -19.38 -19.35
N GLN A 245 14.15 -19.77 -18.24
CA GLN A 245 12.73 -20.08 -18.24
C GLN A 245 11.88 -18.88 -18.67
N LYS A 246 12.21 -17.66 -18.20
CA LYS A 246 11.53 -16.43 -18.60
C LYS A 246 11.63 -16.15 -20.10
N LYS A 247 12.82 -16.36 -20.72
CA LYS A 247 13.04 -16.16 -22.17
C LYS A 247 12.26 -17.13 -23.04
N ASN A 248 11.90 -18.28 -22.48
CA ASN A 248 11.15 -19.31 -23.20
C ASN A 248 9.63 -19.11 -23.13
N ILE A 249 9.11 -18.22 -22.30
CA ILE A 249 7.66 -17.91 -22.23
C ILE A 249 7.21 -17.29 -23.57
N THR A 250 6.12 -17.83 -24.14
CA THR A 250 5.54 -17.31 -25.39
C THR A 250 4.52 -16.20 -25.18
N VAL A 251 4.06 -16.01 -23.93
CA VAL A 251 3.18 -14.90 -23.55
C VAL A 251 3.97 -13.59 -23.58
N PRO A 252 3.57 -12.58 -24.37
CA PRO A 252 4.25 -11.29 -24.39
C PRO A 252 3.98 -10.57 -23.07
N HIS A 253 5.02 -9.95 -22.51
CA HIS A 253 4.92 -9.19 -21.23
C HIS A 253 4.11 -9.93 -20.15
N PRO A 254 4.54 -11.15 -19.75
CA PRO A 254 3.74 -12.02 -18.89
C PRO A 254 3.51 -11.36 -17.53
N ALA A 255 2.26 -11.38 -17.08
CA ALA A 255 1.83 -10.75 -15.83
C ALA A 255 1.23 -11.75 -14.82
N GLY A 256 1.34 -13.04 -15.12
CA GLY A 256 0.84 -14.11 -14.27
C GLY A 256 -0.27 -14.92 -14.93
N ILE A 257 -0.69 -15.97 -14.23
CA ILE A 257 -1.83 -16.79 -14.62
C ILE A 257 -2.93 -16.65 -13.58
N VAL A 258 -4.14 -16.41 -14.03
CA VAL A 258 -5.35 -16.39 -13.19
C VAL A 258 -6.21 -17.60 -13.56
N ILE A 259 -6.65 -18.35 -12.57
CA ILE A 259 -7.57 -19.46 -12.77
C ILE A 259 -8.90 -19.09 -12.13
N VAL A 260 -9.96 -19.05 -12.95
CA VAL A 260 -11.34 -19.05 -12.47
C VAL A 260 -11.68 -20.49 -12.15
N TRP A 261 -11.73 -20.85 -10.87
CA TRP A 261 -11.80 -22.22 -10.38
C TRP A 261 -13.11 -22.50 -9.65
N ASN A 262 -13.76 -23.59 -10.01
CA ASN A 262 -14.90 -24.11 -9.27
C ASN A 262 -14.48 -25.37 -8.47
N PRO A 263 -14.40 -25.27 -7.13
CA PRO A 263 -13.97 -26.36 -6.27
C PRO A 263 -14.97 -27.54 -6.23
N SER A 264 -16.27 -27.30 -6.51
CA SER A 264 -17.29 -28.34 -6.48
C SER A 264 -17.18 -29.28 -7.70
N THR A 265 -17.00 -28.71 -8.88
CA THR A 265 -16.81 -29.48 -10.13
C THR A 265 -15.36 -29.88 -10.34
N ARG A 266 -14.40 -29.28 -9.63
CA ARG A 266 -12.95 -29.44 -9.79
C ARG A 266 -12.48 -29.13 -11.22
N THR A 267 -13.07 -28.12 -11.81
CA THR A 267 -12.73 -27.61 -13.14
C THR A 267 -12.58 -26.10 -13.11
N GLY A 268 -11.88 -25.55 -14.07
CA GLY A 268 -11.71 -24.10 -14.19
C GLY A 268 -11.20 -23.67 -15.56
N LYS A 269 -11.07 -22.36 -15.71
CA LYS A 269 -10.51 -21.70 -16.87
C LYS A 269 -9.24 -20.95 -16.47
N GLY A 270 -8.12 -21.27 -17.09
CA GLY A 270 -6.86 -20.55 -16.94
C GLY A 270 -6.77 -19.40 -17.93
N LEU A 271 -6.26 -18.28 -17.47
CA LEU A 271 -6.06 -17.03 -18.21
C LEU A 271 -4.60 -16.60 -18.01
N ALA A 272 -3.79 -16.64 -19.07
CA ALA A 272 -2.45 -16.07 -19.04
C ALA A 272 -2.55 -14.56 -19.31
N LEU A 273 -2.28 -13.76 -18.29
CA LEU A 273 -2.35 -12.29 -18.37
C LEU A 273 -1.07 -11.72 -18.95
N SER A 274 -1.22 -10.66 -19.72
CA SER A 274 -0.17 -9.81 -20.26
C SER A 274 -0.42 -8.36 -19.85
N PHE A 275 0.65 -7.66 -19.46
CA PHE A 275 0.63 -6.24 -19.14
C PHE A 275 1.92 -5.58 -19.62
N ASN A 276 1.80 -4.68 -20.59
CA ASN A 276 2.95 -4.01 -21.17
C ASN A 276 3.14 -2.63 -20.54
N PHE A 277 4.24 -2.41 -19.82
CA PHE A 277 4.57 -1.11 -19.26
C PHE A 277 5.00 -0.07 -20.32
N ASP A 278 5.36 -0.49 -21.54
CA ASP A 278 5.62 0.46 -22.62
C ASP A 278 4.34 1.14 -23.08
N ASP A 279 3.21 0.40 -23.14
CA ASP A 279 1.89 0.99 -23.42
C ASP A 279 1.47 2.01 -22.34
N VAL A 280 1.88 1.77 -21.08
CA VAL A 280 1.67 2.73 -19.98
C VAL A 280 2.49 3.99 -20.23
N ARG A 281 3.76 3.85 -20.60
CA ARG A 281 4.66 4.98 -20.84
C ARG A 281 4.20 5.87 -22.01
N GLU A 282 3.49 5.33 -22.99
CA GLU A 282 2.91 6.08 -24.10
C GLU A 282 1.81 7.06 -23.66
N VAL A 283 1.12 6.78 -22.54
CA VAL A 283 0.04 7.63 -22.02
C VAL A 283 0.51 8.60 -20.93
N VAL A 284 1.78 8.56 -20.56
CA VAL A 284 2.40 9.47 -19.59
C VAL A 284 2.75 10.79 -20.29
N PRO A 285 2.21 11.93 -19.86
CA PRO A 285 2.39 13.20 -20.56
C PRO A 285 3.86 13.67 -20.69
N THR A 286 4.71 13.28 -19.73
CA THR A 286 6.10 13.71 -19.62
C THR A 286 7.11 12.71 -20.21
N GLY A 287 6.62 11.65 -20.88
CA GLY A 287 7.46 10.70 -21.61
C GLY A 287 7.94 9.51 -20.80
N LYS A 288 8.80 8.70 -21.43
CA LYS A 288 9.17 7.35 -20.94
C LYS A 288 10.00 7.34 -19.64
N ASP A 289 10.78 8.38 -19.40
CA ASP A 289 11.71 8.50 -18.26
C ASP A 289 11.09 9.23 -17.06
N SER A 290 9.76 9.34 -17.05
CA SER A 290 9.03 10.02 -15.98
C SER A 290 9.24 9.34 -14.61
N PRO A 291 9.31 10.12 -13.54
CA PRO A 291 9.30 9.60 -12.17
C PRO A 291 8.11 8.67 -11.91
N LYS A 292 8.33 7.63 -11.11
CA LYS A 292 7.29 6.62 -10.78
C LYS A 292 5.96 7.23 -10.31
N PRO A 293 5.92 8.27 -9.45
CA PRO A 293 4.67 8.91 -9.06
C PRO A 293 3.87 9.47 -10.24
N ILE A 294 4.54 10.09 -11.22
CA ILE A 294 3.87 10.61 -12.43
C ILE A 294 3.26 9.47 -13.24
N ILE A 295 4.00 8.35 -13.41
CA ILE A 295 3.49 7.17 -14.10
C ILE A 295 2.24 6.64 -13.40
N THR A 296 2.28 6.52 -12.07
CA THR A 296 1.15 6.07 -11.24
C THR A 296 -0.08 6.96 -11.45
N MET A 297 0.09 8.27 -11.27
CA MET A 297 -1.01 9.24 -11.39
C MET A 297 -1.59 9.33 -12.79
N SER A 298 -0.78 9.12 -13.84
CA SER A 298 -1.22 9.09 -15.22
C SER A 298 -2.20 7.96 -15.53
N LEU A 299 -2.22 6.90 -14.72
CA LEU A 299 -3.10 5.75 -14.88
C LEU A 299 -4.50 5.97 -14.28
N PHE A 300 -4.71 6.95 -13.39
CA PHE A 300 -5.99 7.14 -12.71
C PHE A 300 -7.18 7.30 -13.66
N LYS A 301 -6.99 8.02 -14.76
CA LYS A 301 -8.03 8.25 -15.79
C LYS A 301 -8.43 6.99 -16.57
N TRP A 302 -7.66 5.90 -16.43
CA TRP A 302 -7.85 4.65 -17.17
C TRP A 302 -8.51 3.53 -16.35
N PHE A 303 -8.87 3.77 -15.11
CA PHE A 303 -9.42 2.74 -14.22
C PHE A 303 -10.72 2.12 -14.75
N ASN A 304 -11.48 2.86 -15.55
CA ASN A 304 -12.69 2.36 -16.21
C ASN A 304 -12.42 1.71 -17.58
N GLN A 305 -11.17 1.70 -18.06
CA GLN A 305 -10.74 1.15 -19.35
C GLN A 305 -9.51 0.25 -19.19
N PRO A 306 -9.54 -0.75 -18.28
CA PRO A 306 -8.39 -1.60 -17.99
C PRO A 306 -7.92 -2.41 -19.21
N GLU A 307 -8.82 -2.71 -20.16
CA GLU A 307 -8.55 -3.44 -21.40
C GLU A 307 -7.54 -2.73 -22.32
N ARG A 308 -7.26 -1.46 -22.09
CA ARG A 308 -6.18 -0.76 -22.78
C ARG A 308 -4.80 -1.36 -22.49
N PHE A 309 -4.58 -1.80 -21.27
CA PHE A 309 -3.27 -2.26 -20.79
C PHE A 309 -3.23 -3.74 -20.46
N VAL A 310 -4.37 -4.32 -20.08
CA VAL A 310 -4.48 -5.73 -19.69
C VAL A 310 -5.00 -6.56 -20.84
N LYS A 311 -4.29 -7.64 -21.15
CA LYS A 311 -4.68 -8.61 -22.20
C LYS A 311 -4.70 -10.02 -21.61
N VAL A 312 -5.58 -10.88 -22.15
CA VAL A 312 -5.50 -12.32 -21.99
C VAL A 312 -4.81 -12.87 -23.22
N ALA A 313 -3.52 -13.21 -23.08
CA ALA A 313 -2.71 -13.72 -24.18
C ALA A 313 -3.04 -15.18 -24.54
N ALA A 314 -3.48 -15.97 -23.56
CA ALA A 314 -3.92 -17.35 -23.77
C ALA A 314 -5.00 -17.75 -22.77
N LYS A 315 -5.88 -18.67 -23.23
CA LYS A 315 -6.91 -19.33 -22.40
C LYS A 315 -6.74 -20.82 -22.50
N PHE A 316 -6.92 -21.53 -21.39
CA PHE A 316 -6.81 -23.00 -21.35
C PHE A 316 -7.74 -23.60 -20.30
N ALA A 317 -8.08 -24.87 -20.48
CA ALA A 317 -8.86 -25.61 -19.50
C ALA A 317 -7.96 -26.02 -18.31
N VAL A 318 -8.53 -26.00 -17.13
CA VAL A 318 -7.86 -26.42 -15.89
C VAL A 318 -8.70 -27.54 -15.26
N ASP A 319 -8.17 -28.75 -15.27
CA ASP A 319 -8.70 -29.86 -14.49
C ASP A 319 -8.03 -29.93 -13.10
N ASN A 320 -8.43 -30.90 -12.30
CA ASN A 320 -7.88 -31.09 -10.96
C ASN A 320 -6.38 -31.45 -10.97
N THR A 321 -5.87 -32.08 -12.04
CA THR A 321 -4.45 -32.42 -12.16
C THR A 321 -3.60 -31.17 -12.42
N VAL A 322 -4.00 -30.38 -13.42
CA VAL A 322 -3.36 -29.05 -13.69
C VAL A 322 -3.45 -28.14 -12.49
N TYR A 323 -4.63 -28.06 -11.85
CA TYR A 323 -4.84 -27.24 -10.64
C TYR A 323 -3.90 -27.60 -9.50
N LYS A 324 -3.61 -28.89 -9.29
CA LYS A 324 -2.66 -29.33 -8.26
C LYS A 324 -1.23 -28.98 -8.66
N LYS A 325 -0.81 -29.40 -9.87
CA LYS A 325 0.56 -29.24 -10.36
C LYS A 325 0.99 -27.80 -10.51
N ILE A 326 0.13 -26.91 -11.00
CA ILE A 326 0.48 -25.49 -11.22
C ILE A 326 0.81 -24.75 -9.92
N ARG A 327 0.45 -25.33 -8.80
CA ARG A 327 0.64 -24.78 -7.45
C ARG A 327 1.79 -25.44 -6.69
N GLU A 328 2.46 -26.43 -7.29
CA GLU A 328 3.61 -27.10 -6.69
C GLU A 328 4.87 -26.22 -6.81
N THR A 329 5.72 -26.27 -5.79
CA THR A 329 7.00 -25.55 -5.78
C THR A 329 7.91 -26.12 -6.87
N GLY A 330 8.59 -25.22 -7.60
CA GLY A 330 9.54 -25.59 -8.65
C GLY A 330 8.91 -25.90 -10.02
N VAL A 331 7.59 -25.94 -10.11
CA VAL A 331 6.89 -26.10 -11.40
C VAL A 331 6.90 -24.76 -12.16
N ASN A 332 7.31 -24.81 -13.43
CA ASN A 332 7.10 -23.68 -14.34
C ASN A 332 5.63 -23.70 -14.83
N PRO A 333 4.80 -22.73 -14.40
CA PRO A 333 3.38 -22.75 -14.72
C PRO A 333 3.09 -22.54 -16.20
N TYR A 334 3.94 -21.81 -16.94
CA TYR A 334 3.77 -21.60 -18.38
C TYR A 334 4.12 -22.86 -19.18
N GLU A 335 5.16 -23.58 -18.79
CA GLU A 335 5.52 -24.84 -19.41
C GLU A 335 4.44 -25.91 -19.21
N LEU A 336 3.92 -26.01 -17.96
CA LEU A 336 2.85 -26.95 -17.64
C LEU A 336 1.62 -26.81 -18.54
N VAL A 337 1.32 -25.59 -18.96
CA VAL A 337 0.13 -25.29 -19.80
C VAL A 337 0.48 -25.05 -21.28
N GLY A 338 1.70 -25.38 -21.70
CA GLY A 338 2.12 -25.31 -23.10
C GLY A 338 2.37 -23.90 -23.64
N LEU A 339 2.70 -22.96 -22.78
CA LEU A 339 2.97 -21.55 -23.11
C LEU A 339 4.48 -21.22 -23.10
N THR A 340 5.32 -22.18 -23.48
CA THR A 340 6.75 -22.01 -23.69
C THR A 340 7.16 -22.42 -25.10
N LYS A 341 8.30 -21.92 -25.58
CA LYS A 341 8.96 -22.38 -26.81
C LYS A 341 9.31 -23.88 -26.65
N LYS A 342 9.16 -24.62 -27.71
CA LYS A 342 9.57 -26.04 -27.79
C LYS A 342 11.08 -26.14 -28.01
#